data_30c63888429bb33b5eca58ec63f8b1cd
#
_entry.id   30c63888429bb33b5eca58ec63f8b1cd
#
_cell.length_a   1.000
_cell.length_b   1.000
_cell.length_c   1.000
_cell.angle_alpha   90.00
_cell.angle_beta   90.00
_cell.angle_gamma   90.00
#
_symmetry.space_group_name_H-M   'P 1'
#
loop_
_entity.id
_entity.type
_entity.pdbx_description
1 polymer ?
#
loop_
_entity_poly.entity_id
_entity_poly.type
_entity_poly.pdbx_seq_one_letter_code
_entity_poly.pdbx_strand_id
1 'polypeptide(L)'
;MTLTAQDLVAEAKQRIQEIDVAAAQQRLSSALLLDVREPAEFAAGHLPGAINIPRGLLEFKIDSHPDFQGRRDVDIVVYCQTGGRSALATRVLNQLGYTQAVSMAGGFKAWADAGLAVD
;
A
#
# COMPACT_ATOMS: atom_id res chain seq x y z
N MET A 1 13.12 -2.52 26.99
CA MET A 1 12.18 -1.67 26.24
C MET A 1 11.31 -2.54 25.37
N THR A 2 10.00 -2.28 25.35
CA THR A 2 9.07 -3.00 24.50
C THR A 2 8.42 -2.01 23.52
N LEU A 3 8.19 -2.48 22.30
CA LEU A 3 7.50 -1.70 21.26
C LEU A 3 6.16 -2.36 20.96
N THR A 4 5.17 -1.55 20.65
CA THR A 4 3.87 -2.02 20.16
C THR A 4 3.84 -1.97 18.65
N ALA A 5 2.84 -2.60 18.03
CA ALA A 5 2.62 -2.46 16.60
C ALA A 5 2.44 -0.99 16.21
N GLN A 6 1.75 -0.21 17.06
CA GLN A 6 1.53 1.22 16.81
C GLN A 6 2.84 2.01 16.83
N ASP A 7 3.79 1.62 17.68
CA ASP A 7 5.12 2.24 17.69
C ASP A 7 5.86 1.99 16.38
N LEU A 8 5.77 0.77 15.86
CA LEU A 8 6.39 0.44 14.56
C LEU A 8 5.75 1.20 13.42
N VAL A 9 4.42 1.33 13.45
CA VAL A 9 3.69 2.10 12.44
C VAL A 9 4.10 3.58 12.49
N ALA A 10 4.18 4.16 13.69
CA ALA A 10 4.58 5.56 13.85
C ALA A 10 6.00 5.80 13.32
N GLU A 11 6.92 4.88 13.61
CA GLU A 11 8.27 4.97 13.07
C GLU A 11 8.29 4.88 11.55
N ALA A 12 7.54 3.92 10.99
CA ALA A 12 7.46 3.77 9.54
C ALA A 12 6.94 5.06 8.89
N LYS A 13 5.93 5.68 9.46
CA LYS A 13 5.35 6.93 8.93
C LYS A 13 6.35 8.08 8.91
N GLN A 14 7.34 8.07 9.78
CA GLN A 14 8.40 9.08 9.77
C GLN A 14 9.41 8.88 8.63
N ARG A 15 9.44 7.67 8.05
CA ARG A 15 10.43 7.28 7.05
C ARG A 15 9.86 7.18 5.64
N ILE A 16 8.55 7.25 5.49
CA ILE A 16 7.87 7.07 4.21
C ILE A 16 7.20 8.37 3.79
N GLN A 17 6.73 8.38 2.54
CA GLN A 17 5.81 9.40 2.06
C GLN A 17 4.39 8.85 2.12
N GLU A 18 3.48 9.63 2.69
CA GLU A 18 2.05 9.33 2.66
C GLU A 18 1.36 10.32 1.72
N ILE A 19 0.34 9.83 1.02
CA ILE A 19 -0.54 10.68 0.21
C ILE A 19 -1.97 10.47 0.66
N ASP A 20 -2.83 11.45 0.45
CA ASP A 20 -4.24 11.31 0.79
C ASP A 20 -5.03 10.63 -0.35
N VAL A 21 -6.31 10.37 -0.10
CA VAL A 21 -7.20 9.71 -1.07
C VAL A 21 -7.31 10.52 -2.37
N ALA A 22 -7.37 11.84 -2.28
CA ALA A 22 -7.49 12.68 -3.47
C ALA A 22 -6.25 12.57 -4.37
N ALA A 23 -5.05 12.57 -3.76
CA ALA A 23 -3.80 12.39 -4.50
C ALA A 23 -3.70 10.99 -5.10
N ALA A 24 -4.15 9.97 -4.35
CA ALA A 24 -4.17 8.59 -4.85
C ALA A 24 -5.10 8.47 -6.06
N GLN A 25 -6.27 9.10 -6.01
CA GLN A 25 -7.22 9.09 -7.11
C GLN A 25 -6.59 9.65 -8.39
N GLN A 26 -5.80 10.70 -8.28
CA GLN A 26 -5.12 11.30 -9.43
C GLN A 26 -4.07 10.38 -10.04
N ARG A 27 -3.59 9.39 -9.31
CA ARG A 27 -2.56 8.45 -9.77
C ARG A 27 -3.11 7.12 -10.29
N LEU A 28 -4.44 6.93 -10.30
CA LEU A 28 -5.04 5.64 -10.67
C LEU A 28 -4.59 5.12 -12.03
N SER A 29 -4.39 6.01 -13.00
CA SER A 29 -4.01 5.61 -14.37
C SER A 29 -2.50 5.50 -14.56
N SER A 30 -1.69 5.98 -13.63
CA SER A 30 -0.23 6.05 -13.80
C SER A 30 0.57 5.24 -12.81
N ALA A 31 -0.02 4.84 -11.67
CA ALA A 31 0.67 4.08 -10.64
C ALA A 31 0.08 2.68 -10.54
N LEU A 32 0.90 1.73 -10.07
CA LEU A 32 0.39 0.43 -9.63
C LEU A 32 -0.22 0.59 -8.25
N LEU A 33 -1.40 0.01 -8.05
CA LEU A 33 -2.09 0.04 -6.77
C LEU A 33 -1.86 -1.29 -6.07
N LEU A 34 -1.28 -1.25 -4.89
CA LEU A 34 -0.93 -2.46 -4.13
C LEU A 34 -1.73 -2.53 -2.85
N ASP A 35 -2.63 -3.50 -2.79
CA ASP A 35 -3.45 -3.79 -1.61
C ASP A 35 -2.73 -4.84 -0.77
N VAL A 36 -2.32 -4.45 0.44
CA VAL A 36 -1.58 -5.35 1.33
C VAL A 36 -2.47 -5.96 2.42
N ARG A 37 -3.80 -5.87 2.24
CA ARG A 37 -4.75 -6.54 3.13
C ARG A 37 -4.78 -8.03 2.84
N GLU A 38 -5.51 -8.77 3.67
CA GLU A 38 -5.72 -10.20 3.45
C GLU A 38 -6.63 -10.44 2.24
N PRO A 39 -6.51 -11.61 1.57
CA PRO A 39 -7.29 -11.90 0.37
C PRO A 39 -8.80 -11.77 0.55
N ALA A 40 -9.33 -12.13 1.73
CA ALA A 40 -10.76 -12.00 2.00
C ALA A 40 -11.22 -10.54 2.04
N GLU A 41 -10.39 -9.65 2.58
CA GLU A 41 -10.66 -8.21 2.57
C GLU A 41 -10.69 -7.69 1.13
N PHE A 42 -9.70 -8.07 0.34
CA PHE A 42 -9.61 -7.68 -1.08
C PHE A 42 -10.82 -8.17 -1.87
N ALA A 43 -11.24 -9.42 -1.65
CA ALA A 43 -12.37 -10.00 -2.36
C ALA A 43 -13.69 -9.29 -2.04
N ALA A 44 -13.81 -8.75 -0.83
CA ALA A 44 -15.01 -8.02 -0.40
C ALA A 44 -15.11 -6.62 -1.03
N GLY A 45 -14.02 -6.09 -1.56
CA GLY A 45 -14.00 -4.79 -2.22
C GLY A 45 -12.57 -4.23 -2.22
N HIS A 46 -12.17 -3.61 -3.33
CA HIS A 46 -10.84 -3.05 -3.48
C HIS A 46 -10.85 -1.90 -4.49
N LEU A 47 -9.77 -1.13 -4.53
CA LEU A 47 -9.62 -0.06 -5.51
C LEU A 47 -9.55 -0.66 -6.92
N PRO A 48 -10.12 0.02 -7.92
CA PRO A 48 -10.09 -0.47 -9.30
C PRO A 48 -8.66 -0.74 -9.78
N GLY A 49 -8.44 -1.94 -10.31
CA GLY A 49 -7.13 -2.34 -10.83
C GLY A 49 -6.08 -2.70 -9.79
N ALA A 50 -6.44 -2.76 -8.52
CA ALA A 50 -5.49 -3.07 -7.46
C ALA A 50 -4.98 -4.50 -7.54
N ILE A 51 -3.71 -4.68 -7.17
CA ILE A 51 -3.04 -5.97 -7.06
C ILE A 51 -2.99 -6.31 -5.58
N ASN A 52 -3.34 -7.54 -5.21
CA ASN A 52 -3.30 -7.97 -3.81
C ASN A 52 -2.08 -8.83 -3.54
N ILE A 53 -1.22 -8.35 -2.65
CA ILE A 53 -0.16 -9.15 -2.04
C ILE A 53 -0.27 -8.90 -0.53
N PRO A 54 -0.73 -9.89 0.25
CA PRO A 54 -0.89 -9.72 1.69
C PRO A 54 0.41 -9.30 2.36
N ARG A 55 0.30 -8.46 3.39
CA ARG A 55 1.47 -7.90 4.08
C ARG A 55 2.44 -8.99 4.52
N GLY A 56 1.94 -10.11 5.03
CA GLY A 56 2.78 -11.22 5.51
C GLY A 56 3.58 -11.94 4.43
N LEU A 57 3.23 -11.76 3.15
CA LEU A 57 3.90 -12.41 2.03
C LEU A 57 4.67 -11.43 1.15
N LEU A 58 4.58 -10.14 1.45
CA LEU A 58 5.06 -9.09 0.55
C LEU A 58 6.53 -9.26 0.17
N GLU A 59 7.41 -9.38 1.16
CA GLU A 59 8.86 -9.46 0.93
C GLU A 59 9.23 -10.66 0.06
N PHE A 60 8.47 -11.76 0.19
CA PHE A 60 8.78 -13.00 -0.51
C PHE A 60 8.20 -13.04 -1.92
N LYS A 61 7.23 -12.19 -2.23
CA LYS A 61 6.49 -12.28 -3.49
C LYS A 61 6.67 -11.10 -4.43
N ILE A 62 7.02 -9.92 -3.90
CA ILE A 62 7.04 -8.70 -4.72
C ILE A 62 8.02 -8.81 -5.90
N ASP A 63 9.22 -9.35 -5.68
CA ASP A 63 10.27 -9.36 -6.70
C ASP A 63 9.99 -10.35 -7.82
N SER A 64 9.16 -11.37 -7.59
CA SER A 64 8.82 -12.36 -8.61
C SER A 64 7.43 -12.12 -9.21
N HIS A 65 6.68 -11.16 -8.69
CA HIS A 65 5.36 -10.85 -9.23
C HIS A 65 5.49 -10.19 -10.61
N PRO A 66 4.74 -10.65 -11.62
CA PRO A 66 4.89 -10.16 -13.00
C PRO A 66 4.77 -8.64 -13.15
N ASP A 67 3.93 -8.00 -12.31
CA ASP A 67 3.70 -6.56 -12.43
C ASP A 67 4.81 -5.71 -11.80
N PHE A 68 5.65 -6.31 -10.95
CA PHE A 68 6.71 -5.58 -10.24
C PHE A 68 8.12 -6.04 -10.63
N GLN A 69 8.23 -7.22 -11.21
CA GLN A 69 9.53 -7.81 -11.54
C GLN A 69 10.33 -6.89 -12.46
N GLY A 70 11.54 -6.54 -12.05
CA GLY A 70 12.41 -5.67 -12.82
C GLY A 70 11.98 -4.21 -12.88
N ARG A 71 11.05 -3.77 -12.02
CA ARG A 71 10.46 -2.43 -12.08
C ARG A 71 10.62 -1.67 -10.77
N ARG A 72 11.87 -1.54 -10.31
CA ARG A 72 12.17 -0.83 -9.03
C ARG A 72 11.78 0.64 -9.04
N ASP A 73 11.69 1.28 -10.19
CA ASP A 73 11.39 2.70 -10.34
C ASP A 73 9.92 3.02 -10.62
N VAL A 74 9.05 2.01 -10.64
CA VAL A 74 7.63 2.22 -10.92
C VAL A 74 6.95 2.93 -9.74
N ASP A 75 5.99 3.79 -10.05
CA ASP A 75 5.16 4.41 -9.02
C ASP A 75 4.19 3.40 -8.43
N ILE A 76 4.16 3.29 -7.12
CA ILE A 76 3.30 2.36 -6.39
C ILE A 76 2.56 3.12 -5.31
N VAL A 77 1.23 3.00 -5.29
CA VAL A 77 0.40 3.45 -4.18
C VAL A 77 0.00 2.23 -3.37
N VAL A 78 0.45 2.16 -2.13
CA VAL A 78 0.21 1.05 -1.22
C VAL A 78 -0.93 1.41 -0.28
N TYR A 79 -1.89 0.50 -0.10
CA TYR A 79 -2.95 0.76 0.86
C TYR A 79 -3.34 -0.49 1.63
N CYS A 80 -3.94 -0.27 2.80
CA CYS A 80 -4.60 -1.30 3.59
C CYS A 80 -5.97 -0.78 4.01
N GLN A 81 -6.51 -1.22 5.13
CA GLN A 81 -7.84 -0.78 5.56
C GLN A 81 -7.83 0.65 6.12
N THR A 82 -6.87 0.98 6.98
CA THR A 82 -6.82 2.29 7.66
C THR A 82 -5.45 2.97 7.62
N GLY A 83 -4.41 2.33 7.06
CA GLY A 83 -3.11 2.95 6.86
C GLY A 83 -1.94 2.37 7.65
N GLY A 84 -2.19 1.47 8.60
CA GLY A 84 -1.11 0.90 9.44
C GLY A 84 -0.26 -0.14 8.73
N ARG A 85 -0.91 -1.17 8.18
CA ARG A 85 -0.21 -2.23 7.43
C ARG A 85 0.48 -1.65 6.20
N SER A 86 -0.15 -0.68 5.52
CA SER A 86 0.45 -0.06 4.35
C SER A 86 1.65 0.81 4.68
N ALA A 87 1.67 1.45 5.86
CA ALA A 87 2.84 2.19 6.31
C ALA A 87 4.04 1.25 6.50
N LEU A 88 3.83 0.11 7.17
CA LEU A 88 4.87 -0.90 7.34
C LEU A 88 5.32 -1.46 5.99
N ALA A 89 4.38 -1.76 5.11
CA ALA A 89 4.66 -2.28 3.78
C ALA A 89 5.48 -1.29 2.95
N THR A 90 5.11 -0.02 2.96
CA THR A 90 5.81 1.02 2.20
C THR A 90 7.25 1.17 2.70
N ARG A 91 7.45 1.13 4.02
CA ARG A 91 8.78 1.18 4.60
C ARG A 91 9.66 0.04 4.08
N VAL A 92 9.12 -1.18 4.07
CA VAL A 92 9.84 -2.36 3.56
C VAL A 92 10.12 -2.22 2.06
N LEU A 93 9.14 -1.79 1.28
CA LEU A 93 9.32 -1.60 -0.16
C LEU A 93 10.43 -0.60 -0.46
N ASN A 94 10.48 0.51 0.28
CA ASN A 94 11.56 1.49 0.11
C ASN A 94 12.92 0.85 0.43
N GLN A 95 12.99 0.01 1.46
CA GLN A 95 14.23 -0.71 1.81
C GLN A 95 14.64 -1.70 0.72
N LEU A 96 13.67 -2.31 0.05
CA LEU A 96 13.93 -3.25 -1.06
C LEU A 96 14.31 -2.53 -2.36
N GLY A 97 14.28 -1.21 -2.38
CA GLY A 97 14.66 -0.43 -3.56
C GLY A 97 13.50 0.12 -4.38
N TYR A 98 12.26 -0.14 -3.98
CA TYR A 98 11.07 0.47 -4.59
C TYR A 98 10.89 1.86 -3.98
N THR A 99 11.69 2.81 -4.44
CA THR A 99 11.80 4.13 -3.83
C THR A 99 10.60 5.04 -4.13
N GLN A 100 9.80 4.69 -5.13
CA GLN A 100 8.62 5.47 -5.51
C GLN A 100 7.34 4.97 -4.84
N ALA A 101 7.42 3.97 -3.96
CA ALA A 101 6.26 3.49 -3.22
C ALA A 101 5.87 4.51 -2.16
N VAL A 102 4.57 4.82 -2.11
CA VAL A 102 3.97 5.72 -1.12
C VAL A 102 2.76 5.03 -0.49
N SER A 103 2.39 5.42 0.73
CA SER A 103 1.25 4.85 1.43
C SER A 103 0.05 5.79 1.33
N MET A 104 -1.14 5.24 1.06
CA MET A 104 -2.38 6.02 1.06
C MET A 104 -2.90 6.13 2.49
N ALA A 105 -2.79 7.32 3.06
CA ALA A 105 -3.30 7.60 4.41
C ALA A 105 -4.81 7.40 4.46
N GLY A 106 -5.29 6.80 5.54
CA GLY A 106 -6.70 6.50 5.73
C GLY A 106 -7.18 5.22 5.05
N GLY A 107 -6.44 4.70 4.09
CA GLY A 107 -6.67 3.41 3.46
C GLY A 107 -8.00 3.26 2.74
N PHE A 108 -8.40 2.02 2.55
CA PHE A 108 -9.65 1.68 1.86
C PHE A 108 -10.87 2.32 2.51
N LYS A 109 -10.88 2.42 3.85
CA LYS A 109 -12.00 3.06 4.56
C LYS A 109 -12.18 4.51 4.10
N ALA A 110 -11.12 5.28 4.07
CA ALA A 110 -11.19 6.68 3.62
C ALA A 110 -11.61 6.79 2.15
N TRP A 111 -11.11 5.87 1.31
CA TRP A 111 -11.49 5.82 -0.10
C TRP A 111 -12.99 5.58 -0.27
N ALA A 112 -13.53 4.56 0.41
CA ALA A 112 -14.95 4.22 0.35
C ALA A 112 -15.82 5.33 0.95
N ASP A 113 -15.41 5.92 2.07
CA ASP A 113 -16.13 7.02 2.72
C ASP A 113 -16.20 8.26 1.81
N ALA A 114 -15.23 8.43 0.93
CA ALA A 114 -15.24 9.53 -0.05
C ALA A 114 -16.15 9.25 -1.25
N GLY A 115 -16.78 8.08 -1.30
CA GLY A 115 -17.70 7.72 -2.38
C GLY A 115 -17.03 7.36 -3.68
N LEU A 116 -15.74 7.00 -3.66
CA LEU A 116 -14.99 6.67 -4.86
C LEU A 116 -15.26 5.22 -5.32
N ALA A 117 -14.96 4.93 -6.58
CA ALA A 117 -15.27 3.65 -7.20
C ALA A 117 -14.56 2.49 -6.48
N VAL A 118 -15.30 1.40 -6.28
CA VAL A 118 -14.83 0.16 -5.64
C VAL A 118 -15.19 -1.01 -6.56
N ASP A 119 -14.23 -1.87 -6.80
CA ASP A 119 -14.43 -3.12 -7.56
C ASP A 119 -14.74 -4.31 -6.67
#